data_bc7f1f23d2c8cf1615ade3a97f0b1e40
#
_entry.id   bc7f1f23d2c8cf1615ade3a97f0b1e40
#
_cell.length_a   1.000
_cell.length_b   1.000
_cell.length_c   1.000
_cell.angle_alpha   90.00
_cell.angle_beta   90.00
_cell.angle_gamma   90.00
#
_symmetry.space_group_name_H-M   'P 1'
#
loop_
_entity.id
_entity.type
_entity.pdbx_description
1 polymer ?
#
loop_
_entity_poly.entity_id
_entity_poly.type
_entity_poly.pdbx_seq_one_letter_code
_entity_poly.pdbx_strand_id
1 'polypeptide(L)'
;MPADFFLYQPRFGAPGQAAARVSLPVADGASGYRQRIAFCLSDGHHHSMSRLTSSSPLPPMLLAACPLPSFSGQFSLISLPELPEGLPAAEDRAHVAAFRLPAEREKRHLARLLLAVLLHRAAVDGLSALPSLSWHPLPLLFHRMREARLFFARHACPRLHRLPSGRPWLEGFSVSFSYSEQAVFCLLAGPGTSPGVDAEALTSPAPSASAFSPQELSSRLSPSARQRDCLRRWTIKEAVFKAAGTGCDRSPRLLDSGRSGRRTGDLRLDAARYRWQMLPCPGHWLCVAVRG
;
A
#
# COMPACT_ATOMS: atom_id res chain seq x y z
N MET A 1 -29.27 11.22 -3.37
CA MET A 1 -28.76 11.57 -2.04
C MET A 1 -27.26 11.43 -2.13
N PRO A 2 -26.45 12.50 -1.95
CA PRO A 2 -25.00 12.40 -1.99
C PRO A 2 -24.52 11.73 -0.71
N ALA A 3 -23.65 10.72 -0.87
CA ALA A 3 -22.96 10.08 0.24
C ALA A 3 -21.87 11.04 0.75
N ASP A 4 -22.07 11.58 1.92
CA ASP A 4 -21.08 12.36 2.65
C ASP A 4 -19.89 11.48 3.02
N PHE A 5 -18.78 11.67 2.35
CA PHE A 5 -17.49 11.15 2.77
C PHE A 5 -17.01 11.95 3.99
N PHE A 6 -17.37 11.51 5.19
CA PHE A 6 -16.80 12.04 6.41
C PHE A 6 -15.34 11.59 6.52
N LEU A 7 -14.45 12.50 6.16
CA LEU A 7 -13.04 12.45 6.52
C LEU A 7 -12.92 12.69 8.03
N TYR A 8 -12.58 11.65 8.79
CA TYR A 8 -12.26 11.79 10.20
C TYR A 8 -10.87 12.41 10.33
N GLN A 9 -10.81 13.68 10.74
CA GLN A 9 -9.58 14.33 11.20
C GLN A 9 -9.48 14.20 12.74
N PRO A 10 -8.52 13.47 13.28
CA PRO A 10 -8.13 13.67 14.67
C PRO A 10 -7.30 14.96 14.78
N ARG A 11 -7.77 15.95 15.53
CA ARG A 11 -6.98 17.10 15.93
C ARG A 11 -5.90 16.65 16.93
N PHE A 12 -4.65 16.78 16.55
CA PHE A 12 -3.51 16.60 17.46
C PHE A 12 -2.74 17.89 17.61
N GLY A 13 -2.45 18.21 18.87
CA GLY A 13 -1.66 19.36 19.30
C GLY A 13 -0.18 19.24 18.95
N ALA A 14 0.49 20.36 19.03
CA ALA A 14 1.78 20.80 18.53
C ALA A 14 3.03 19.99 18.98
N PRO A 15 4.19 20.28 18.37
CA PRO A 15 5.34 19.39 18.26
C PRO A 15 6.39 19.61 19.37
N GLY A 16 7.15 18.58 19.59
CA GLY A 16 8.42 18.65 20.30
C GLY A 16 8.77 17.32 20.95
N GLN A 17 9.64 16.56 20.31
CA GLN A 17 10.80 15.99 20.97
C GLN A 17 11.54 14.98 20.10
N ALA A 18 12.83 15.14 20.14
CA ALA A 18 14.01 14.36 19.82
C ALA A 18 13.82 12.91 19.34
N ALA A 19 14.47 12.58 18.22
CA ALA A 19 14.74 11.23 17.75
C ALA A 19 15.68 10.50 18.73
N ALA A 20 15.15 9.54 19.48
CA ALA A 20 15.93 8.58 20.24
C ALA A 20 16.29 7.41 19.32
N ARG A 21 17.58 7.17 19.13
CA ARG A 21 18.11 5.92 18.57
C ARG A 21 17.80 4.79 19.54
N VAL A 22 16.92 3.87 19.16
CA VAL A 22 16.69 2.63 19.90
C VAL A 22 17.61 1.57 19.33
N SER A 23 18.63 1.20 20.10
CA SER A 23 19.44 0.00 19.85
C SER A 23 18.65 -1.20 20.37
N LEU A 24 18.39 -2.17 19.50
CA LEU A 24 17.71 -3.41 19.87
C LEU A 24 18.68 -4.35 20.62
N PRO A 25 18.24 -5.01 21.70
CA PRO A 25 19.03 -6.03 22.36
C PRO A 25 19.13 -7.29 21.49
N VAL A 26 20.34 -7.81 21.36
CA VAL A 26 20.65 -9.07 20.72
C VAL A 26 20.32 -10.20 21.69
N ALA A 27 19.34 -11.04 21.37
CA ALA A 27 19.14 -12.32 22.05
C ALA A 27 20.10 -13.34 21.44
N ASP A 28 21.08 -13.78 22.22
CA ASP A 28 21.98 -14.88 21.88
C ASP A 28 21.24 -16.22 21.97
N GLY A 29 21.32 -16.99 20.89
CA GLY A 29 20.92 -18.39 20.91
C GLY A 29 20.15 -18.84 19.67
N ALA A 30 20.83 -18.95 18.53
CA ALA A 30 20.62 -19.96 17.48
C ALA A 30 21.51 -19.63 16.26
N SER A 31 22.67 -20.24 16.27
CA SER A 31 23.58 -20.31 15.12
C SER A 31 22.89 -21.05 13.97
N GLY A 32 22.75 -20.40 12.82
CA GLY A 32 22.40 -21.08 11.58
C GLY A 32 21.56 -20.30 10.57
N TYR A 33 20.79 -19.31 10.98
CA TYR A 33 19.86 -18.62 10.07
C TYR A 33 20.21 -17.14 9.75
N ARG A 34 21.35 -16.64 10.29
CA ARG A 34 21.77 -15.22 10.09
C ARG A 34 22.31 -14.91 8.69
N GLN A 35 22.52 -15.89 7.80
CA GLN A 35 23.22 -15.63 6.54
C GLN A 35 22.36 -15.33 5.31
N ARG A 36 21.02 -15.36 5.41
CA ARG A 36 20.17 -15.11 4.22
C ARG A 36 19.39 -13.80 4.20
N ILE A 37 19.53 -12.94 5.21
CA ILE A 37 18.94 -11.59 5.22
C ILE A 37 20.01 -10.50 5.08
N ALA A 38 21.25 -10.85 4.78
CA ALA A 38 22.27 -9.88 4.39
C ALA A 38 22.11 -9.56 2.89
N PHE A 39 21.40 -8.47 2.60
CA PHE A 39 21.42 -7.88 1.26
C PHE A 39 22.84 -7.42 0.94
N CYS A 40 23.44 -8.01 -0.09
CA CYS A 40 24.67 -7.47 -0.71
C CYS A 40 24.37 -6.08 -1.26
N LEU A 41 24.82 -5.06 -0.56
CA LEU A 41 25.05 -3.73 -1.14
C LEU A 41 26.45 -3.80 -1.77
N SER A 42 26.52 -3.99 -3.08
CA SER A 42 27.77 -3.76 -3.83
C SER A 42 27.76 -2.33 -4.35
N ASP A 43 28.65 -1.52 -3.78
CA ASP A 43 29.02 -0.22 -4.32
C ASP A 43 29.65 -0.37 -5.71
N GLY A 44 29.10 0.32 -6.67
CA GLY A 44 29.65 0.43 -8.01
C GLY A 44 29.41 1.82 -8.58
N HIS A 45 30.31 2.76 -8.27
CA HIS A 45 30.37 4.05 -8.95
C HIS A 45 30.86 3.86 -10.39
N HIS A 46 30.00 4.13 -11.37
CA HIS A 46 30.44 4.60 -12.69
C HIS A 46 29.46 5.67 -13.20
N HIS A 47 29.98 6.90 -13.25
CA HIS A 47 29.36 7.99 -13.99
C HIS A 47 29.44 7.72 -15.49
N SER A 48 28.30 7.60 -16.14
CA SER A 48 28.18 7.80 -17.60
C SER A 48 26.89 8.57 -17.88
N MET A 49 27.03 9.75 -18.43
CA MET A 49 25.93 10.54 -18.99
C MET A 49 25.39 9.83 -20.22
N SER A 50 24.21 9.23 -20.15
CA SER A 50 23.44 8.81 -21.32
C SER A 50 21.95 9.05 -21.15
N ARG A 51 21.44 9.82 -22.05
CA ARG A 51 20.06 10.07 -22.52
C ARG A 51 18.89 9.52 -21.67
N LEU A 52 18.17 10.47 -21.11
CA LEU A 52 16.91 10.36 -20.33
C LEU A 52 15.77 9.72 -21.14
N THR A 53 15.63 8.40 -21.14
CA THR A 53 14.38 7.70 -21.52
C THR A 53 14.19 6.32 -20.87
N SER A 54 14.95 5.91 -19.88
CA SER A 54 14.65 4.67 -19.15
C SER A 54 14.20 5.01 -17.74
N SER A 55 12.90 4.89 -17.48
CA SER A 55 12.43 4.84 -16.11
C SER A 55 13.06 3.62 -15.44
N SER A 56 13.94 3.84 -14.46
CA SER A 56 14.51 2.75 -13.68
C SER A 56 13.38 1.87 -13.12
N PRO A 57 13.55 0.54 -13.04
CA PRO A 57 12.52 -0.33 -12.52
C PRO A 57 12.14 0.06 -11.08
N LEU A 58 10.92 -0.28 -10.67
CA LEU A 58 10.50 -0.14 -9.28
C LEU A 58 11.35 -1.07 -8.39
N PRO A 59 11.56 -0.72 -7.11
CA PRO A 59 12.29 -1.58 -6.19
C PRO A 59 11.56 -2.91 -5.97
N PRO A 60 12.26 -3.96 -5.48
CA PRO A 60 11.65 -5.25 -5.17
C PRO A 60 10.50 -5.11 -4.16
N MET A 61 9.37 -5.74 -4.46
CA MET A 61 8.17 -5.70 -3.62
C MET A 61 7.24 -6.88 -3.87
N LEU A 62 6.34 -7.14 -2.93
CA LEU A 62 5.25 -8.09 -3.06
C LEU A 62 3.91 -7.36 -3.00
N LEU A 63 2.98 -7.73 -3.86
CA LEU A 63 1.64 -7.15 -3.91
C LEU A 63 0.60 -8.29 -3.92
N ALA A 64 -0.35 -8.20 -3.00
CA ALA A 64 -1.46 -9.14 -2.93
C ALA A 64 -2.80 -8.41 -2.85
N ALA A 65 -3.84 -9.10 -3.34
CA ALA A 65 -5.23 -8.66 -3.20
C ALA A 65 -6.12 -9.81 -2.76
N CYS A 66 -7.16 -9.47 -1.99
CA CYS A 66 -8.25 -10.35 -1.65
C CYS A 66 -9.55 -9.77 -2.21
N PRO A 67 -10.25 -10.47 -3.12
CA PRO A 67 -11.57 -10.04 -3.57
C PRO A 67 -12.56 -10.12 -2.41
N LEU A 68 -13.45 -9.14 -2.31
CA LEU A 68 -14.52 -9.12 -1.35
C LEU A 68 -15.74 -9.87 -1.93
N PRO A 69 -16.52 -10.60 -1.12
CA PRO A 69 -17.78 -11.17 -1.57
C PRO A 69 -18.72 -10.07 -2.08
N SER A 70 -19.45 -10.37 -3.14
CA SER A 70 -20.33 -9.42 -3.83
C SER A 70 -21.49 -8.91 -2.99
N PHE A 71 -21.70 -9.45 -1.79
CA PHE A 71 -22.80 -9.07 -0.89
C PHE A 71 -22.23 -8.56 0.43
N SER A 72 -22.31 -7.26 0.62
CA SER A 72 -21.86 -6.55 1.82
C SER A 72 -22.51 -7.03 3.15
N GLY A 73 -23.60 -7.80 3.08
CA GLY A 73 -24.27 -8.39 4.27
C GLY A 73 -23.73 -9.75 4.70
N GLN A 74 -22.91 -10.44 3.89
CA GLN A 74 -22.43 -11.79 4.19
C GLN A 74 -21.09 -11.82 4.93
N PHE A 75 -20.37 -10.71 5.02
CA PHE A 75 -19.11 -10.66 5.77
C PHE A 75 -19.28 -11.01 7.25
N SER A 76 -20.36 -10.57 7.87
CA SER A 76 -20.66 -10.86 9.29
C SER A 76 -20.87 -12.35 9.61
N LEU A 77 -20.99 -13.20 8.59
CA LEU A 77 -21.16 -14.64 8.73
C LEU A 77 -19.84 -15.43 8.55
N ILE A 78 -18.76 -14.76 8.11
CA ILE A 78 -17.46 -15.41 7.88
C ILE A 78 -16.58 -15.16 9.11
N SER A 79 -16.27 -16.21 9.85
CA SER A 79 -15.25 -16.14 10.89
C SER A 79 -13.87 -15.95 10.24
N LEU A 80 -13.32 -14.74 10.32
CA LEU A 80 -11.97 -14.46 9.81
C LEU A 80 -10.92 -15.11 10.72
N PRO A 81 -9.83 -15.67 10.15
CA PRO A 81 -8.75 -16.22 10.94
C PRO A 81 -8.11 -15.17 11.86
N GLU A 82 -7.59 -15.63 12.99
CA GLU A 82 -6.78 -14.79 13.85
C GLU A 82 -5.44 -14.43 13.17
N LEU A 83 -4.96 -13.24 13.46
CA LEU A 83 -3.64 -12.79 13.04
C LEU A 83 -2.53 -13.49 13.83
N PRO A 84 -1.31 -13.61 13.26
CA PRO A 84 -0.15 -14.04 14.02
C PRO A 84 0.03 -13.14 15.25
N GLU A 85 0.42 -13.76 16.37
CA GLU A 85 0.69 -13.04 17.60
C GLU A 85 1.77 -11.96 17.36
N GLY A 86 1.52 -10.75 17.86
CA GLY A 86 2.42 -9.61 17.74
C GLY A 86 2.28 -8.79 16.46
N LEU A 87 1.66 -9.28 15.39
CA LEU A 87 1.57 -8.50 14.13
C LEU A 87 0.91 -7.14 14.31
N PRO A 88 -0.33 -6.99 14.86
CA PRO A 88 -0.88 -5.67 15.11
C PRO A 88 -0.40 -5.14 16.46
N ALA A 89 0.32 -4.01 16.47
CA ALA A 89 0.59 -3.26 17.67
C ALA A 89 -0.70 -2.67 18.28
N ALA A 90 -0.66 -2.17 19.50
CA ALA A 90 -1.84 -1.66 20.19
C ALA A 90 -2.50 -0.50 19.43
N GLU A 91 -1.70 0.42 18.92
CA GLU A 91 -2.17 1.57 18.13
C GLU A 91 -2.79 1.17 16.79
N ASP A 92 -2.32 0.10 16.14
CA ASP A 92 -2.94 -0.40 14.91
C ASP A 92 -4.28 -1.09 15.20
N ARG A 93 -4.38 -1.84 16.32
CA ARG A 93 -5.65 -2.40 16.79
C ARG A 93 -6.66 -1.30 17.10
N ALA A 94 -6.22 -0.25 17.82
CA ALA A 94 -7.07 0.89 18.15
C ALA A 94 -7.55 1.62 16.88
N HIS A 95 -6.66 1.80 15.89
CA HIS A 95 -7.02 2.37 14.61
C HIS A 95 -8.12 1.56 13.89
N VAL A 96 -8.01 0.23 13.85
CA VAL A 96 -9.05 -0.62 13.24
C VAL A 96 -10.35 -0.55 14.02
N ALA A 97 -10.29 -0.57 15.36
CA ALA A 97 -11.48 -0.50 16.22
C ALA A 97 -12.23 0.83 16.11
N ALA A 98 -11.55 1.91 15.73
CA ALA A 98 -12.15 3.24 15.56
C ALA A 98 -13.13 3.34 14.37
N PHE A 99 -13.11 2.40 13.43
CA PHE A 99 -14.08 2.39 12.33
C PHE A 99 -15.46 1.97 12.84
N ARG A 100 -16.47 2.80 12.58
CA ARG A 100 -17.85 2.57 13.04
C ARG A 100 -18.51 1.39 12.35
N LEU A 101 -18.30 1.27 11.03
CA LEU A 101 -18.94 0.24 10.20
C LEU A 101 -18.21 -1.10 10.35
N PRO A 102 -18.88 -2.19 10.70
CA PRO A 102 -18.28 -3.52 10.78
C PRO A 102 -17.54 -3.92 9.49
N ALA A 103 -18.16 -3.72 8.33
CA ALA A 103 -17.55 -4.02 7.04
C ALA A 103 -16.19 -3.31 6.82
N GLU A 104 -16.06 -2.08 7.33
CA GLU A 104 -14.80 -1.35 7.24
C GLU A 104 -13.73 -1.95 8.19
N ARG A 105 -14.11 -2.42 9.37
CA ARG A 105 -13.21 -3.15 10.27
C ARG A 105 -12.74 -4.46 9.65
N GLU A 106 -13.65 -5.20 9.02
CA GLU A 106 -13.37 -6.46 8.34
C GLU A 106 -12.41 -6.29 7.16
N LYS A 107 -12.61 -5.28 6.31
CA LYS A 107 -11.67 -4.93 5.23
C LYS A 107 -10.25 -4.70 5.79
N ARG A 108 -10.15 -3.98 6.92
CA ARG A 108 -8.85 -3.71 7.54
C ARG A 108 -8.25 -4.94 8.18
N HIS A 109 -9.07 -5.83 8.73
CA HIS A 109 -8.60 -7.14 9.20
C HIS A 109 -8.06 -7.98 8.03
N LEU A 110 -8.80 -8.07 6.91
CA LEU A 110 -8.34 -8.75 5.69
C LEU A 110 -7.00 -8.20 5.18
N ALA A 111 -6.80 -6.89 5.24
CA ALA A 111 -5.50 -6.29 4.87
C ALA A 111 -4.35 -6.80 5.74
N ARG A 112 -4.58 -7.06 7.03
CA ARG A 112 -3.57 -7.64 7.95
C ARG A 112 -3.35 -9.12 7.68
N LEU A 113 -4.39 -9.86 7.30
CA LEU A 113 -4.23 -11.24 6.86
C LEU A 113 -3.36 -11.30 5.59
N LEU A 114 -3.62 -10.45 4.61
CA LEU A 114 -2.77 -10.33 3.42
C LEU A 114 -1.33 -9.96 3.79
N LEU A 115 -1.14 -9.01 4.71
CA LEU A 115 0.19 -8.64 5.19
C LEU A 115 0.92 -9.83 5.81
N ALA A 116 0.27 -10.62 6.67
CA ALA A 116 0.88 -11.80 7.28
C ALA A 116 1.32 -12.82 6.22
N VAL A 117 0.51 -13.03 5.18
CA VAL A 117 0.85 -13.91 4.05
C VAL A 117 2.03 -13.36 3.25
N LEU A 118 2.07 -12.05 3.00
CA LEU A 118 3.20 -11.42 2.30
C LEU A 118 4.49 -11.46 3.11
N LEU A 119 4.42 -11.27 4.42
CA LEU A 119 5.57 -11.40 5.32
C LEU A 119 6.13 -12.81 5.33
N HIS A 120 5.26 -13.83 5.44
CA HIS A 120 5.66 -15.22 5.32
C HIS A 120 6.35 -15.49 3.98
N ARG A 121 5.74 -15.04 2.87
CA ARG A 121 6.32 -15.17 1.55
C ARG A 121 7.66 -14.45 1.41
N ALA A 122 7.78 -13.22 1.94
CA ALA A 122 9.04 -12.48 1.93
C ALA A 122 10.14 -13.19 2.72
N ALA A 123 9.79 -13.87 3.81
CA ALA A 123 10.75 -14.64 4.62
C ALA A 123 11.21 -15.92 3.89
N VAL A 124 10.35 -16.56 3.11
CA VAL A 124 10.66 -17.82 2.41
C VAL A 124 11.28 -17.58 1.04
N ASP A 125 10.67 -16.72 0.22
CA ASP A 125 11.01 -16.52 -1.20
C ASP A 125 11.78 -15.22 -1.47
N GLY A 126 11.79 -14.28 -0.51
CA GLY A 126 12.28 -12.93 -0.71
C GLY A 126 11.27 -12.01 -1.40
N LEU A 127 11.70 -10.77 -1.67
CA LEU A 127 10.93 -9.79 -2.42
C LEU A 127 11.14 -9.98 -3.93
N SER A 128 10.07 -9.87 -4.71
CA SER A 128 10.14 -9.97 -6.17
C SER A 128 10.72 -8.70 -6.80
N ALA A 129 11.61 -8.84 -7.76
CA ALA A 129 12.19 -7.72 -8.52
C ALA A 129 11.15 -6.96 -9.36
N LEU A 130 10.05 -7.61 -9.73
CA LEU A 130 8.93 -7.00 -10.47
C LEU A 130 7.66 -7.12 -9.64
N PRO A 131 6.93 -6.02 -9.40
CA PRO A 131 5.67 -6.09 -8.72
C PRO A 131 4.66 -6.87 -9.57
N SER A 132 4.25 -8.03 -9.10
CA SER A 132 3.18 -8.82 -9.68
C SER A 132 2.04 -8.97 -8.67
N LEU A 133 0.81 -8.76 -9.13
CA LEU A 133 -0.35 -8.92 -8.28
C LEU A 133 -0.65 -10.40 -8.05
N SER A 134 -0.70 -10.82 -6.80
CA SER A 134 -1.17 -12.14 -6.39
C SER A 134 -2.61 -12.03 -5.85
N TRP A 135 -3.55 -12.75 -6.47
CA TRP A 135 -4.93 -12.84 -6.00
C TRP A 135 -5.08 -13.94 -4.98
N HIS A 136 -5.69 -13.62 -3.84
CA HIS A 136 -5.98 -14.55 -2.74
C HIS A 136 -7.48 -14.54 -2.42
N PRO A 137 -8.32 -15.30 -3.16
CA PRO A 137 -9.70 -15.53 -2.73
C PRO A 137 -9.74 -16.06 -1.30
N LEU A 138 -10.81 -15.80 -0.56
CA LEU A 138 -10.89 -16.11 0.88
C LEU A 138 -10.44 -17.54 1.24
N PRO A 139 -10.84 -18.62 0.53
CA PRO A 139 -10.36 -19.97 0.86
C PRO A 139 -8.84 -20.09 0.74
N LEU A 140 -8.24 -19.51 -0.32
CA LEU A 140 -6.79 -19.51 -0.49
C LEU A 140 -6.09 -18.65 0.55
N LEU A 141 -6.65 -17.48 0.87
CA LEU A 141 -6.12 -16.61 1.92
C LEU A 141 -6.10 -17.34 3.26
N PHE A 142 -7.18 -18.04 3.63
CA PHE A 142 -7.25 -18.80 4.88
C PHE A 142 -6.26 -19.96 4.93
N HIS A 143 -6.07 -20.65 3.82
CA HIS A 143 -5.04 -21.69 3.70
C HIS A 143 -3.64 -21.08 3.92
N ARG A 144 -3.28 -20.03 3.22
CA ARG A 144 -1.99 -19.33 3.38
C ARG A 144 -1.80 -18.74 4.76
N MET A 145 -2.87 -18.28 5.41
CA MET A 145 -2.82 -17.81 6.79
C MET A 145 -2.45 -18.91 7.79
N ARG A 146 -2.91 -20.15 7.58
CA ARG A 146 -2.47 -21.28 8.42
C ARG A 146 -0.96 -21.50 8.30
N GLU A 147 -0.42 -21.46 7.08
CA GLU A 147 1.03 -21.56 6.85
C GLU A 147 1.78 -20.41 7.54
N ALA A 148 1.35 -19.17 7.36
CA ALA A 148 1.94 -17.99 7.99
C ALA A 148 1.90 -18.08 9.53
N ARG A 149 0.78 -18.51 10.12
CA ARG A 149 0.67 -18.69 11.58
C ARG A 149 1.62 -19.76 12.10
N LEU A 150 1.73 -20.92 11.44
CA LEU A 150 2.68 -21.97 11.82
C LEU A 150 4.14 -21.50 11.70
N PHE A 151 4.44 -20.68 10.71
CA PHE A 151 5.75 -20.07 10.55
C PHE A 151 6.05 -19.09 11.71
N PHE A 152 5.15 -18.13 11.95
CA PHE A 152 5.34 -17.11 13.00
C PHE A 152 5.16 -17.63 14.43
N ALA A 153 4.61 -18.81 14.62
CA ALA A 153 4.69 -19.49 15.91
C ALA A 153 6.12 -19.91 16.31
N ARG A 154 7.04 -19.96 15.34
CA ARG A 154 8.45 -20.35 15.53
C ARG A 154 9.44 -19.21 15.19
N HIS A 155 8.97 -18.14 14.60
CA HIS A 155 9.80 -17.00 14.15
C HIS A 155 9.14 -15.69 14.59
N ALA A 156 9.96 -14.69 14.91
CA ALA A 156 9.44 -13.37 15.25
C ALA A 156 8.60 -12.78 14.11
N CYS A 157 7.42 -12.30 14.43
CA CYS A 157 6.56 -11.61 13.49
C CYS A 157 6.83 -10.09 13.58
N PRO A 158 7.16 -9.40 12.46
CA PRO A 158 7.31 -7.95 12.45
C PRO A 158 6.04 -7.25 12.92
N ARG A 159 6.19 -6.22 13.76
CA ARG A 159 5.05 -5.48 14.29
C ARG A 159 4.58 -4.40 13.35
N LEU A 160 3.28 -4.38 13.13
CA LEU A 160 2.61 -3.31 12.39
C LEU A 160 2.16 -2.21 13.34
N HIS A 161 2.75 -1.05 13.18
CA HIS A 161 2.49 0.16 13.93
C HIS A 161 1.73 1.20 13.13
N ARG A 162 1.31 2.29 13.79
CA ARG A 162 0.78 3.49 13.16
C ARG A 162 1.59 4.70 13.57
N LEU A 163 2.05 5.47 12.59
CA LEU A 163 2.62 6.79 12.83
C LEU A 163 1.51 7.78 13.23
N PRO A 164 1.85 8.89 13.89
CA PRO A 164 0.87 9.94 14.22
C PRO A 164 0.09 10.46 13.01
N SER A 165 0.69 10.42 11.81
CA SER A 165 0.02 10.74 10.53
C SER A 165 -1.01 9.70 10.09
N GLY A 166 -1.20 8.60 10.82
CA GLY A 166 -2.05 7.48 10.43
C GLY A 166 -1.40 6.50 9.44
N ARG A 167 -0.18 6.79 8.97
CA ARG A 167 0.54 5.92 8.04
C ARG A 167 0.94 4.62 8.73
N PRO A 168 0.74 3.44 8.11
CA PRO A 168 1.26 2.19 8.62
C PRO A 168 2.79 2.17 8.57
N TRP A 169 3.40 1.66 9.63
CA TRP A 169 4.84 1.41 9.72
C TRP A 169 5.07 -0.02 10.19
N LEU A 170 6.04 -0.70 9.59
CA LEU A 170 6.33 -2.10 9.84
C LEU A 170 7.83 -2.27 10.10
N GLU A 171 8.18 -3.01 11.13
CA GLU A 171 9.58 -3.30 11.46
C GLU A 171 10.26 -4.05 10.31
N GLY A 172 11.39 -3.51 9.82
CA GLY A 172 12.20 -4.13 8.76
C GLY A 172 11.59 -4.10 7.35
N PHE A 173 10.39 -3.52 7.18
CA PHE A 173 9.70 -3.41 5.89
C PHE A 173 8.94 -2.08 5.77
N SER A 174 8.48 -1.82 4.57
CA SER A 174 7.53 -0.75 4.28
C SER A 174 6.24 -1.33 3.71
N VAL A 175 5.11 -0.80 4.15
CA VAL A 175 3.79 -1.33 3.79
C VAL A 175 2.84 -0.23 3.34
N SER A 176 1.98 -0.55 2.39
CA SER A 176 0.86 0.30 1.98
C SER A 176 -0.39 -0.55 1.74
N PHE A 177 -1.55 0.00 2.07
CA PHE A 177 -2.85 -0.65 1.89
C PHE A 177 -3.75 0.18 0.98
N SER A 178 -4.62 -0.51 0.22
CA SER A 178 -5.75 0.12 -0.46
C SER A 178 -7.01 -0.72 -0.30
N TYR A 179 -8.14 -0.05 -0.33
CA TYR A 179 -9.45 -0.64 -0.08
C TYR A 179 -10.43 -0.12 -1.12
N SER A 180 -10.97 -1.01 -1.92
CA SER A 180 -12.10 -0.71 -2.81
C SER A 180 -13.38 -1.33 -2.25
N GLU A 181 -14.49 -1.13 -2.96
CA GLU A 181 -15.73 -1.84 -2.63
C GLU A 181 -15.64 -3.35 -2.94
N GLN A 182 -14.75 -3.74 -3.85
CA GLN A 182 -14.69 -5.10 -4.41
C GLN A 182 -13.44 -5.88 -3.97
N ALA A 183 -12.42 -5.21 -3.42
CA ALA A 183 -11.18 -5.89 -3.03
C ALA A 183 -10.37 -5.09 -2.00
N VAL A 184 -9.52 -5.81 -1.29
CA VAL A 184 -8.50 -5.26 -0.39
C VAL A 184 -7.14 -5.55 -0.98
N PHE A 185 -6.23 -4.57 -0.92
CA PHE A 185 -4.88 -4.65 -1.46
C PHE A 185 -3.84 -4.40 -0.37
N CYS A 186 -2.74 -5.15 -0.41
CA CYS A 186 -1.59 -4.97 0.46
C CYS A 186 -0.30 -5.02 -0.37
N LEU A 187 0.54 -3.99 -0.22
CA LEU A 187 1.86 -3.87 -0.83
C LEU A 187 2.92 -3.92 0.26
N LEU A 188 3.88 -4.84 0.13
CA LEU A 188 5.04 -4.98 1.01
C LEU A 188 6.31 -4.69 0.20
N ALA A 189 7.17 -3.82 0.72
CA ALA A 189 8.45 -3.44 0.12
C ALA A 189 9.58 -3.53 1.16
N GLY A 190 10.82 -3.55 0.69
CA GLY A 190 11.99 -3.57 1.54
C GLY A 190 12.15 -2.29 2.39
N PRO A 191 13.04 -2.33 3.40
CA PRO A 191 13.33 -1.19 4.24
C PRO A 191 13.87 0.00 3.43
N GLY A 192 13.59 1.22 3.88
CA GLY A 192 14.02 2.44 3.20
C GLY A 192 13.20 2.81 1.95
N THR A 193 12.36 1.90 1.44
CA THR A 193 11.41 2.19 0.38
C THR A 193 10.19 2.93 0.95
N SER A 194 9.66 3.90 0.21
CA SER A 194 8.41 4.59 0.58
C SER A 194 7.34 4.24 -0.46
N PRO A 195 6.66 3.09 -0.31
CA PRO A 195 5.69 2.63 -1.29
C PRO A 195 4.30 3.21 -1.03
N GLY A 196 3.54 3.37 -2.09
CA GLY A 196 2.11 3.63 -2.05
C GLY A 196 1.39 2.72 -3.04
N VAL A 197 0.28 2.14 -2.62
CA VAL A 197 -0.64 1.40 -3.50
C VAL A 197 -2.00 2.03 -3.42
N ASP A 198 -2.62 2.19 -4.59
CA ASP A 198 -4.02 2.54 -4.67
C ASP A 198 -4.74 1.74 -5.73
N ALA A 199 -6.01 1.43 -5.46
CA ALA A 199 -6.87 0.65 -6.35
C ALA A 199 -8.30 1.13 -6.28
N GLU A 200 -8.86 1.43 -7.47
CA GLU A 200 -10.24 1.88 -7.63
C GLU A 200 -11.01 0.93 -8.55
N ALA A 201 -12.18 0.48 -8.11
CA ALA A 201 -13.03 -0.35 -8.95
C ALA A 201 -13.46 0.44 -10.20
N LEU A 202 -13.46 -0.21 -11.36
CA LEU A 202 -13.86 0.45 -12.63
C LEU A 202 -15.31 0.94 -12.62
N THR A 203 -16.11 0.44 -11.68
CA THR A 203 -17.50 0.84 -11.43
C THR A 203 -17.63 2.01 -10.47
N SER A 204 -16.54 2.41 -9.79
CA SER A 204 -16.57 3.54 -8.86
C SER A 204 -16.89 4.84 -9.60
N PRO A 205 -17.62 5.76 -8.95
CA PRO A 205 -17.84 7.09 -9.50
C PRO A 205 -16.50 7.83 -9.62
N ALA A 206 -16.39 8.66 -10.66
CA ALA A 206 -15.22 9.52 -10.77
C ALA A 206 -15.19 10.53 -9.62
N PRO A 207 -14.01 10.83 -9.07
CA PRO A 207 -13.84 11.88 -8.09
C PRO A 207 -14.29 13.26 -8.62
N SER A 208 -14.54 14.20 -7.70
CA SER A 208 -14.89 15.58 -8.05
C SER A 208 -13.88 16.20 -9.02
N ALA A 209 -14.35 17.03 -9.95
CA ALA A 209 -13.48 17.78 -10.86
C ALA A 209 -12.44 18.64 -10.13
N SER A 210 -12.70 19.04 -8.88
CA SER A 210 -11.74 19.79 -8.04
C SER A 210 -10.45 19.02 -7.74
N ALA A 211 -10.44 17.70 -7.91
CA ALA A 211 -9.25 16.85 -7.73
C ALA A 211 -8.27 16.92 -8.93
N PHE A 212 -8.65 17.56 -10.01
CA PHE A 212 -7.89 17.56 -11.27
C PHE A 212 -7.49 18.95 -11.69
N SER A 213 -6.33 19.06 -12.37
CA SER A 213 -5.91 20.29 -13.02
C SER A 213 -6.78 20.60 -14.25
N PRO A 214 -6.85 21.89 -14.70
CA PRO A 214 -7.56 22.22 -15.95
C PRO A 214 -7.04 21.44 -17.16
N GLN A 215 -5.73 21.17 -17.22
CA GLN A 215 -5.11 20.39 -18.30
C GLN A 215 -5.60 18.93 -18.30
N GLU A 216 -5.75 18.32 -17.13
CA GLU A 216 -6.27 16.96 -17.00
C GLU A 216 -7.73 16.85 -17.43
N LEU A 217 -8.53 17.91 -17.22
CA LEU A 217 -9.95 17.96 -17.59
C LEU A 217 -10.18 18.35 -19.07
N SER A 218 -9.19 18.97 -19.73
CA SER A 218 -9.30 19.46 -21.11
C SER A 218 -9.25 18.38 -22.18
N SER A 219 -9.18 17.10 -21.80
CA SER A 219 -9.10 15.98 -22.75
C SER A 219 -10.35 15.88 -23.63
N ARG A 220 -10.13 15.67 -24.95
CA ARG A 220 -11.20 15.47 -25.96
C ARG A 220 -11.82 14.05 -25.90
N LEU A 221 -11.97 13.49 -24.72
CA LEU A 221 -12.54 12.16 -24.53
C LEU A 221 -14.07 12.22 -24.47
N SER A 222 -14.72 11.15 -24.90
CA SER A 222 -16.15 10.94 -24.64
C SER A 222 -16.44 10.95 -23.13
N PRO A 223 -17.67 11.23 -22.68
CA PRO A 223 -17.99 11.29 -21.24
C PRO A 223 -17.57 10.02 -20.47
N SER A 224 -17.86 8.83 -21.01
CA SER A 224 -17.49 7.56 -20.38
C SER A 224 -15.98 7.31 -20.36
N ALA A 225 -15.27 7.67 -21.42
CA ALA A 225 -13.81 7.58 -21.46
C ALA A 225 -13.17 8.59 -20.51
N ARG A 226 -13.73 9.80 -20.38
CA ARG A 226 -13.29 10.81 -19.43
C ARG A 226 -13.45 10.34 -17.99
N GLN A 227 -14.62 9.78 -17.64
CA GLN A 227 -14.84 9.23 -16.30
C GLN A 227 -13.79 8.18 -15.94
N ARG A 228 -13.52 7.22 -16.85
CA ARG A 228 -12.48 6.19 -16.64
C ARG A 228 -11.08 6.79 -16.53
N ASP A 229 -10.74 7.82 -17.32
CA ASP A 229 -9.44 8.48 -17.25
C ASP A 229 -9.29 9.31 -15.94
N CYS A 230 -10.34 9.99 -15.48
CA CYS A 230 -10.35 10.66 -14.19
C CYS A 230 -10.14 9.67 -13.05
N LEU A 231 -10.82 8.52 -13.05
CA LEU A 231 -10.64 7.49 -12.04
C LEU A 231 -9.21 6.94 -12.06
N ARG A 232 -8.65 6.67 -13.25
CA ARG A 232 -7.24 6.24 -13.40
C ARG A 232 -6.26 7.29 -12.85
N ARG A 233 -6.47 8.57 -13.17
CA ARG A 233 -5.63 9.67 -12.67
C ARG A 233 -5.70 9.79 -11.15
N TRP A 234 -6.90 9.64 -10.60
CA TRP A 234 -7.12 9.61 -9.15
C TRP A 234 -6.32 8.51 -8.47
N THR A 235 -6.41 7.26 -8.99
CA THR A 235 -5.64 6.13 -8.50
C THR A 235 -4.13 6.41 -8.49
N ILE A 236 -3.59 7.08 -9.53
CA ILE A 236 -2.17 7.47 -9.57
C ILE A 236 -1.86 8.48 -8.46
N LYS A 237 -2.69 9.53 -8.30
CA LYS A 237 -2.48 10.58 -7.29
C LYS A 237 -2.51 10.01 -5.88
N GLU A 238 -3.51 9.18 -5.56
CA GLU A 238 -3.63 8.53 -4.27
C GLU A 238 -2.44 7.60 -3.96
N ALA A 239 -1.96 6.83 -4.93
CA ALA A 239 -0.77 6.01 -4.76
C ALA A 239 0.46 6.88 -4.44
N VAL A 240 0.62 8.03 -5.11
CA VAL A 240 1.72 8.97 -4.85
C VAL A 240 1.58 9.62 -3.47
N PHE A 241 0.39 10.04 -3.05
CA PHE A 241 0.16 10.59 -1.70
C PHE A 241 0.47 9.56 -0.61
N LYS A 242 0.06 8.31 -0.79
CA LYS A 242 0.40 7.21 0.12
C LYS A 242 1.92 6.98 0.17
N ALA A 243 2.62 7.02 -0.98
CA ALA A 243 4.07 6.95 -1.02
C ALA A 243 4.74 8.17 -0.35
N ALA A 244 4.17 9.35 -0.47
CA ALA A 244 4.66 10.56 0.21
C ALA A 244 4.44 10.53 1.73
N GLY A 245 3.43 9.79 2.19
CA GLY A 245 3.04 9.76 3.60
C GLY A 245 2.33 11.03 4.07
N THR A 246 1.87 11.86 3.13
CA THR A 246 1.26 13.17 3.44
C THR A 246 -0.25 13.10 3.68
N GLY A 247 -0.88 11.94 3.45
CA GLY A 247 -2.33 11.80 3.62
C GLY A 247 -3.12 12.78 2.73
N CYS A 248 -4.32 13.17 3.19
CA CYS A 248 -5.23 14.08 2.49
C CYS A 248 -4.91 15.58 2.68
N ASP A 249 -3.77 15.93 3.28
CA ASP A 249 -3.42 17.31 3.61
C ASP A 249 -3.05 18.17 2.40
N ARG A 250 -2.87 17.53 1.25
CA ARG A 250 -2.50 18.19 0.00
C ARG A 250 -3.62 18.08 -1.03
N SER A 251 -3.83 19.17 -1.77
CA SER A 251 -4.80 19.16 -2.86
C SER A 251 -4.34 18.25 -4.01
N PRO A 252 -5.12 17.23 -4.39
CA PRO A 252 -4.78 16.36 -5.53
C PRO A 252 -4.62 17.10 -6.85
N ARG A 253 -5.20 18.30 -6.98
CA ARG A 253 -5.09 19.17 -8.14
C ARG A 253 -3.64 19.63 -8.41
N LEU A 254 -2.78 19.63 -7.38
CA LEU A 254 -1.37 20.04 -7.52
C LEU A 254 -0.51 18.96 -8.19
N LEU A 255 -0.99 17.72 -8.27
CA LEU A 255 -0.31 16.64 -8.96
C LEU A 255 -0.84 16.52 -10.39
N ASP A 256 -0.01 16.78 -11.39
CA ASP A 256 -0.35 16.49 -12.78
C ASP A 256 0.07 15.04 -13.12
N SER A 257 -0.91 14.16 -13.23
CA SER A 257 -0.70 12.75 -13.56
C SER A 257 -0.27 12.50 -15.02
N GLY A 258 -0.03 13.56 -15.78
CA GLY A 258 0.48 13.53 -17.13
C GLY A 258 -0.59 13.14 -18.19
N ARG A 259 -0.13 12.67 -19.35
CA ARG A 259 -1.02 12.35 -20.48
C ARG A 259 -1.88 11.12 -20.18
N SER A 260 -3.11 11.13 -20.71
CA SER A 260 -4.02 9.99 -20.69
C SER A 260 -3.38 8.72 -21.29
N GLY A 261 -3.74 7.55 -20.77
CA GLY A 261 -3.31 6.25 -21.29
C GLY A 261 -1.91 5.77 -20.89
N ARG A 262 -1.07 6.59 -20.26
CA ARG A 262 0.24 6.13 -19.78
C ARG A 262 0.08 5.08 -18.68
N ARG A 263 0.94 4.06 -18.72
CA ARG A 263 1.00 3.00 -17.72
C ARG A 263 2.12 3.20 -16.68
N THR A 264 3.08 4.07 -16.98
CA THR A 264 4.20 4.40 -16.09
C THR A 264 4.51 5.89 -16.20
N GLY A 265 5.11 6.44 -15.18
CA GLY A 265 5.56 7.83 -15.20
C GLY A 265 6.20 8.26 -13.91
N ASP A 266 6.58 9.52 -13.90
CA ASP A 266 7.14 10.21 -12.75
C ASP A 266 6.27 11.40 -12.42
N LEU A 267 6.12 11.66 -11.12
CA LEU A 267 5.46 12.83 -10.58
C LEU A 267 6.38 13.52 -9.58
N ARG A 268 6.25 14.84 -9.49
CA ARG A 268 6.88 15.62 -8.43
C ARG A 268 5.81 16.07 -7.45
N LEU A 269 6.08 15.83 -6.18
CA LEU A 269 5.33 16.40 -5.07
C LEU A 269 6.33 17.08 -4.14
N ASP A 270 6.20 18.39 -3.99
CA ASP A 270 7.21 19.22 -3.36
C ASP A 270 8.59 19.05 -4.05
N ALA A 271 9.66 18.84 -3.30
CA ALA A 271 11.00 18.58 -3.85
C ALA A 271 11.26 17.11 -4.19
N ALA A 272 10.33 16.21 -3.89
CA ALA A 272 10.52 14.78 -4.09
C ALA A 272 9.96 14.30 -5.43
N ARG A 273 10.65 13.33 -6.04
CA ARG A 273 10.21 12.64 -7.24
C ARG A 273 9.59 11.30 -6.86
N TYR A 274 8.50 10.95 -7.50
CA TYR A 274 7.79 9.68 -7.31
C TYR A 274 7.64 8.98 -8.65
N ARG A 275 8.05 7.73 -8.71
CA ARG A 275 7.81 6.85 -9.87
C ARG A 275 6.54 6.08 -9.61
N TRP A 276 5.71 5.94 -10.63
CA TRP A 276 4.48 5.19 -10.54
C TRP A 276 4.30 4.23 -11.72
N GLN A 277 3.57 3.17 -11.49
CA GLN A 277 3.23 2.16 -12.48
C GLN A 277 1.81 1.65 -12.27
N MET A 278 1.03 1.64 -13.36
CA MET A 278 -0.26 0.95 -13.41
C MET A 278 -0.03 -0.52 -13.67
N LEU A 279 -0.62 -1.37 -12.83
CA LEU A 279 -0.53 -2.82 -12.94
C LEU A 279 -1.83 -3.39 -13.53
N PRO A 280 -1.76 -4.47 -14.30
CA PRO A 280 -2.95 -5.21 -14.73
C PRO A 280 -3.72 -5.72 -13.51
N CYS A 281 -5.00 -5.38 -13.42
CA CYS A 281 -5.87 -5.80 -12.33
C CYS A 281 -7.30 -5.94 -12.87
N PRO A 282 -7.90 -7.14 -12.83
CA PRO A 282 -9.27 -7.34 -13.27
C PRO A 282 -10.25 -6.48 -12.47
N GLY A 283 -11.10 -5.72 -13.16
CA GLY A 283 -12.14 -4.90 -12.54
C GLY A 283 -11.65 -3.63 -11.83
N HIS A 284 -10.34 -3.32 -11.83
CA HIS A 284 -9.78 -2.16 -11.13
C HIS A 284 -8.75 -1.40 -11.96
N TRP A 285 -8.62 -0.10 -11.68
CA TRP A 285 -7.36 0.60 -11.82
C TRP A 285 -6.50 0.32 -10.60
N LEU A 286 -5.28 -0.13 -10.79
CA LEU A 286 -4.32 -0.43 -9.73
C LEU A 286 -3.01 0.29 -10.03
N CYS A 287 -2.57 1.11 -9.11
CA CYS A 287 -1.32 1.86 -9.21
C CYS A 287 -0.41 1.58 -8.02
N VAL A 288 0.87 1.40 -8.31
CA VAL A 288 1.95 1.39 -7.33
C VAL A 288 2.82 2.61 -7.57
N ALA A 289 3.18 3.31 -6.50
CA ALA A 289 4.09 4.44 -6.53
C ALA A 289 5.20 4.26 -5.50
N VAL A 290 6.38 4.82 -5.79
CA VAL A 290 7.51 4.85 -4.86
C VAL A 290 8.22 6.19 -4.94
N ARG A 291 8.76 6.66 -3.81
CA ARG A 291 9.65 7.80 -3.78
C ARG A 291 10.97 7.40 -4.46
N GLY A 292 11.41 8.20 -5.42
CA GLY A 292 12.68 8.04 -6.14
C GLY A 292 13.85 8.63 -5.42
#